data_eeb1f9eeb4963c2321b94462d90396d4
#
_entry.id   eeb1f9eeb4963c2321b94462d90396d4
#
_cell.length_a   1.000
_cell.length_b   1.000
_cell.length_c   1.000
_cell.angle_alpha   90.00
_cell.angle_beta   90.00
_cell.angle_gamma   90.00
#
_symmetry.space_group_name_H-M   'P 1'
#
loop_
_entity.id
_entity.type
_entity.pdbx_description
1 polymer ?
#
loop_
_entity_poly.entity_id
_entity_poly.type
_entity_poly.pdbx_seq_one_letter_code
_entity_poly.pdbx_strand_id
1 'polypeptide(L)'
;MSVQFSDLGVSKGILKAITEMGIVTPTEIQQKTIPLLLSNTTDIVGLAKTGTGKTAAFGLPLLQLIDTNSSAVQAVILVPTRELGQQIFNNLESFAKYLPEASIASVCGGIPIKPQIERLKAPTHIVVATPGRLIDLLQRKAISLKETKFLVLDEADEMVSILKEALDEIITELPKTYRTFLFSATMPGTIKQLIQNYLNKNVVQVSASMETVGNQGIDHNYIVVDPIEKLDVLMHFLNTKEGERGIIFCKTKAAVNKLAKNLAINRFSSGALHGSLSQGIRDRIMEQFREGHINILVATDLAARGIDVKEISYVVNYHLPDVYEVYVHRSGRTARAGAKGLSLTVLQPEEEAEIADFERELGIQFSKYKKPSVASIEENNTLLWAKQIFKTKPNHDVDAEFKTKIKTIFHHLTKDELIEKLLANQLLQTKSDLSKDKSVKNLRHKL
;
A
#
# COMPACT_ATOMS: atom_id res chain seq x y z
N MET A 1 -26.17 -1.27 24.45
CA MET A 1 -24.96 -0.59 24.99
C MET A 1 -23.78 -0.93 24.07
N SER A 2 -22.95 0.03 23.71
CA SER A 2 -21.76 -0.25 22.91
C SER A 2 -20.72 -0.97 23.77
N VAL A 3 -20.14 -2.05 23.27
CA VAL A 3 -19.07 -2.81 23.93
C VAL A 3 -17.85 -1.92 24.10
N GLN A 4 -17.24 -1.94 25.28
CA GLN A 4 -16.01 -1.18 25.59
C GLN A 4 -14.81 -2.12 25.66
N PHE A 5 -13.60 -1.60 25.51
CA PHE A 5 -12.37 -2.41 25.66
C PHE A 5 -12.20 -2.99 27.08
N SER A 6 -12.75 -2.32 28.11
CA SER A 6 -12.81 -2.85 29.47
C SER A 6 -13.62 -4.15 29.57
N ASP A 7 -14.71 -4.24 28.80
CA ASP A 7 -15.59 -5.40 28.78
C ASP A 7 -14.91 -6.62 28.12
N LEU A 8 -13.88 -6.35 27.30
CA LEU A 8 -13.08 -7.37 26.63
C LEU A 8 -11.95 -7.92 27.48
N GLY A 9 -11.76 -7.43 28.72
CA GLY A 9 -10.72 -7.86 29.63
C GLY A 9 -9.35 -7.15 29.45
N VAL A 10 -9.31 -6.02 28.74
CA VAL A 10 -8.08 -5.25 28.57
C VAL A 10 -7.70 -4.52 29.87
N SER A 11 -6.41 -4.59 30.24
CA SER A 11 -5.89 -4.03 31.48
C SER A 11 -5.88 -2.49 31.51
N LYS A 12 -5.93 -1.91 32.71
CA LYS A 12 -6.03 -0.45 32.93
C LYS A 12 -4.91 0.34 32.25
N GLY A 13 -3.66 -0.16 32.27
CA GLY A 13 -2.52 0.50 31.63
C GLY A 13 -2.69 0.61 30.12
N ILE A 14 -3.09 -0.49 29.50
CA ILE A 14 -3.35 -0.54 28.04
C ILE A 14 -4.55 0.32 27.70
N LEU A 15 -5.66 0.23 28.47
CA LEU A 15 -6.85 1.07 28.26
C LEU A 15 -6.51 2.56 28.24
N LYS A 16 -5.68 3.01 29.16
CA LYS A 16 -5.24 4.41 29.22
C LYS A 16 -4.47 4.80 27.95
N ALA A 17 -3.56 3.95 27.49
CA ALA A 17 -2.75 4.20 26.31
C ALA A 17 -3.63 4.32 25.03
N ILE A 18 -4.54 3.37 24.81
CA ILE A 18 -5.40 3.39 23.61
C ILE A 18 -6.42 4.53 23.63
N THR A 19 -6.90 4.92 24.83
CA THR A 19 -7.81 6.07 24.97
C THR A 19 -7.13 7.37 24.56
N GLU A 20 -5.87 7.59 24.96
CA GLU A 20 -5.06 8.74 24.55
C GLU A 20 -4.80 8.77 23.03
N MET A 21 -4.79 7.62 22.39
CA MET A 21 -4.68 7.50 20.93
C MET A 21 -6.02 7.72 20.20
N GLY A 22 -7.11 7.98 20.92
CA GLY A 22 -8.46 8.14 20.36
C GLY A 22 -9.13 6.82 19.98
N ILE A 23 -8.59 5.67 20.43
CA ILE A 23 -9.16 4.34 20.18
C ILE A 23 -10.11 4.01 21.34
N VAL A 24 -11.38 4.38 21.17
CA VAL A 24 -12.38 4.30 22.24
C VAL A 24 -13.29 3.09 22.08
N THR A 25 -13.74 2.83 20.86
CA THR A 25 -14.69 1.76 20.57
C THR A 25 -14.01 0.60 19.87
N PRO A 26 -14.08 -0.64 20.39
CA PRO A 26 -13.51 -1.79 19.73
C PRO A 26 -14.24 -2.15 18.44
N THR A 27 -13.48 -2.46 17.40
CA THR A 27 -14.00 -2.97 16.14
C THR A 27 -14.51 -4.40 16.30
N GLU A 28 -15.29 -4.89 15.33
CA GLU A 28 -15.87 -6.24 15.38
C GLU A 28 -14.81 -7.34 15.55
N ILE A 29 -13.69 -7.26 14.80
CA ILE A 29 -12.60 -8.23 14.95
C ILE A 29 -11.98 -8.17 16.34
N GLN A 30 -11.84 -6.99 16.92
CA GLN A 30 -11.32 -6.80 18.27
C GLN A 30 -12.28 -7.38 19.31
N GLN A 31 -13.57 -7.10 19.19
CA GLN A 31 -14.59 -7.63 20.11
C GLN A 31 -14.61 -9.16 20.13
N LYS A 32 -14.48 -9.78 18.96
CA LYS A 32 -14.49 -11.24 18.83
C LYS A 32 -13.16 -11.89 19.24
N THR A 33 -12.03 -11.23 19.00
CA THR A 33 -10.71 -11.85 19.11
C THR A 33 -10.08 -11.63 20.49
N ILE A 34 -10.16 -10.41 21.05
CA ILE A 34 -9.47 -10.06 22.30
C ILE A 34 -9.86 -11.00 23.46
N PRO A 35 -11.15 -11.25 23.74
CA PRO A 35 -11.54 -12.14 24.84
C PRO A 35 -11.05 -13.58 24.63
N LEU A 36 -11.08 -14.06 23.39
CA LEU A 36 -10.59 -15.40 23.04
C LEU A 36 -9.09 -15.54 23.27
N LEU A 37 -8.31 -14.53 22.88
CA LEU A 37 -6.87 -14.54 23.07
C LEU A 37 -6.49 -14.49 24.56
N LEU A 38 -7.23 -13.75 25.37
CA LEU A 38 -6.98 -13.62 26.81
C LEU A 38 -7.42 -14.86 27.62
N SER A 39 -8.52 -15.52 27.24
CA SER A 39 -9.13 -16.59 28.03
C SER A 39 -8.87 -18.01 27.49
N ASN A 40 -8.53 -18.15 26.20
CA ASN A 40 -8.47 -19.44 25.53
C ASN A 40 -7.00 -19.90 25.33
N THR A 41 -6.78 -21.21 25.32
CA THR A 41 -5.45 -21.81 25.12
C THR A 41 -5.23 -22.34 23.71
N THR A 42 -6.16 -22.11 22.79
CA THR A 42 -6.11 -22.61 21.41
C THR A 42 -5.58 -21.57 20.41
N ASP A 43 -5.27 -22.04 19.21
CA ASP A 43 -4.91 -21.20 18.07
C ASP A 43 -6.13 -20.45 17.54
N ILE A 44 -5.90 -19.30 16.92
CA ILE A 44 -6.95 -18.46 16.37
C ILE A 44 -6.62 -18.06 14.93
N VAL A 45 -7.64 -18.11 14.07
CA VAL A 45 -7.64 -17.55 12.72
C VAL A 45 -8.58 -16.37 12.69
N GLY A 46 -8.06 -15.17 12.52
CA GLY A 46 -8.80 -13.94 12.39
C GLY A 46 -8.89 -13.48 10.94
N LEU A 47 -10.10 -13.57 10.35
CA LEU A 47 -10.35 -13.04 9.01
C LEU A 47 -10.87 -11.62 9.09
N ALA A 48 -10.05 -10.68 8.67
CA ALA A 48 -10.41 -9.28 8.68
C ALA A 48 -9.57 -8.48 7.68
N LYS A 49 -10.17 -7.53 6.99
CA LYS A 49 -9.51 -6.66 6.00
C LYS A 49 -8.43 -5.77 6.64
N THR A 50 -7.56 -5.21 5.82
CA THR A 50 -6.60 -4.19 6.28
C THR A 50 -7.37 -2.95 6.78
N GLY A 51 -6.86 -2.31 7.84
CA GLY A 51 -7.50 -1.14 8.43
C GLY A 51 -8.65 -1.41 9.40
N THR A 52 -9.01 -2.67 9.68
CA THR A 52 -10.05 -3.05 10.65
C THR A 52 -9.56 -3.13 12.09
N GLY A 53 -8.29 -2.79 12.35
CA GLY A 53 -7.72 -2.80 13.71
C GLY A 53 -7.15 -4.15 14.15
N LYS A 54 -6.72 -5.02 13.22
CA LYS A 54 -6.08 -6.32 13.52
C LYS A 54 -4.90 -6.19 14.48
N THR A 55 -4.06 -5.17 14.29
CA THR A 55 -2.89 -4.94 15.17
C THR A 55 -3.28 -4.80 16.65
N ALA A 56 -4.35 -4.08 16.95
CA ALA A 56 -4.85 -3.99 18.32
C ALA A 56 -5.53 -5.30 18.77
N ALA A 57 -6.17 -6.04 17.84
CA ALA A 57 -6.83 -7.29 18.15
C ALA A 57 -5.86 -8.36 18.71
N PHE A 58 -4.63 -8.43 18.19
CA PHE A 58 -3.61 -9.34 18.76
C PHE A 58 -2.62 -8.62 19.69
N GLY A 59 -2.28 -7.36 19.43
CA GLY A 59 -1.25 -6.63 20.15
C GLY A 59 -1.62 -6.33 21.60
N LEU A 60 -2.88 -5.92 21.86
CA LEU A 60 -3.33 -5.65 23.25
C LEU A 60 -3.29 -6.92 24.12
N PRO A 61 -3.83 -8.07 23.66
CA PRO A 61 -3.68 -9.32 24.41
C PRO A 61 -2.23 -9.77 24.59
N LEU A 62 -1.38 -9.67 23.57
CA LEU A 62 0.03 -10.06 23.69
C LEU A 62 0.74 -9.27 24.77
N LEU A 63 0.58 -7.94 24.80
CA LEU A 63 1.18 -7.07 25.81
C LEU A 63 0.70 -7.42 27.24
N GLN A 64 -0.48 -8.00 27.38
CA GLN A 64 -1.02 -8.42 28.67
C GLN A 64 -0.57 -9.82 29.08
N LEU A 65 -0.25 -10.69 28.12
CA LEU A 65 0.09 -12.10 28.34
C LEU A 65 1.59 -12.36 28.50
N ILE A 66 2.45 -11.42 28.15
CA ILE A 66 3.89 -11.54 28.36
C ILE A 66 4.25 -11.42 29.85
N ASP A 67 5.24 -12.19 30.28
CA ASP A 67 5.86 -12.04 31.59
C ASP A 67 7.06 -11.08 31.47
N THR A 68 6.93 -9.89 32.01
CA THR A 68 7.95 -8.85 31.93
C THR A 68 9.16 -9.11 32.86
N ASN A 69 9.08 -10.09 33.74
CA ASN A 69 10.21 -10.53 34.56
C ASN A 69 11.16 -11.48 33.81
N SER A 70 10.73 -12.07 32.73
CA SER A 70 11.56 -12.90 31.86
C SER A 70 12.37 -12.02 30.91
N SER A 71 13.62 -12.42 30.61
CA SER A 71 14.42 -11.74 29.55
C SER A 71 14.27 -12.34 28.17
N ALA A 72 13.47 -13.40 28.05
CA ALA A 72 13.35 -14.19 26.82
C ALA A 72 12.29 -13.64 25.86
N VAL A 73 12.44 -13.99 24.58
CA VAL A 73 11.42 -13.72 23.57
C VAL A 73 10.21 -14.64 23.77
N GLN A 74 9.08 -14.07 24.07
CA GLN A 74 7.83 -14.78 24.36
C GLN A 74 6.81 -14.70 23.24
N ALA A 75 6.90 -13.66 22.39
CA ALA A 75 6.05 -13.51 21.22
C ALA A 75 6.84 -13.12 19.97
N VAL A 76 6.53 -13.77 18.86
CA VAL A 76 7.06 -13.45 17.52
C VAL A 76 5.91 -13.05 16.62
N ILE A 77 6.01 -11.89 15.98
CA ILE A 77 5.04 -11.39 15.02
C ILE A 77 5.73 -11.37 13.66
N LEU A 78 5.32 -12.27 12.77
CA LEU A 78 5.83 -12.33 11.40
C LEU A 78 4.97 -11.48 10.47
N VAL A 79 5.64 -10.70 9.64
CA VAL A 79 5.02 -9.79 8.68
C VAL A 79 5.70 -9.89 7.32
N PRO A 80 4.96 -9.68 6.20
CA PRO A 80 5.52 -9.81 4.85
C PRO A 80 6.52 -8.70 4.49
N THR A 81 6.37 -7.51 5.07
CA THR A 81 7.18 -6.34 4.71
C THR A 81 7.73 -5.61 5.93
N ARG A 82 8.83 -4.93 5.71
CA ARG A 82 9.45 -4.09 6.74
C ARG A 82 8.55 -2.92 7.17
N GLU A 83 7.88 -2.31 6.21
CA GLU A 83 7.00 -1.17 6.45
C GLU A 83 5.86 -1.55 7.40
N LEU A 84 5.22 -2.70 7.18
CA LEU A 84 4.21 -3.24 8.09
C LEU A 84 4.83 -3.59 9.45
N GLY A 85 6.03 -4.18 9.45
CA GLY A 85 6.74 -4.49 10.70
C GLY A 85 7.03 -3.25 11.54
N GLN A 86 7.48 -2.16 10.91
CA GLN A 86 7.72 -0.90 11.60
C GLN A 86 6.41 -0.27 12.10
N GLN A 87 5.33 -0.37 11.33
CA GLN A 87 4.01 0.11 11.74
C GLN A 87 3.50 -0.65 12.97
N ILE A 88 3.58 -1.99 12.95
CA ILE A 88 3.16 -2.82 14.09
C ILE A 88 4.03 -2.52 15.31
N PHE A 89 5.35 -2.41 15.14
CA PHE A 89 6.26 -2.03 16.21
C PHE A 89 5.86 -0.71 16.86
N ASN A 90 5.64 0.35 16.06
CA ASN A 90 5.25 1.66 16.58
C ASN A 90 3.88 1.61 17.30
N ASN A 91 2.93 0.82 16.79
CA ASN A 91 1.64 0.64 17.45
C ASN A 91 1.81 -0.06 18.81
N LEU A 92 2.58 -1.14 18.87
CA LEU A 92 2.83 -1.86 20.11
C LEU A 92 3.55 -0.99 21.16
N GLU A 93 4.56 -0.21 20.78
CA GLU A 93 5.21 0.78 21.64
C GLU A 93 4.19 1.79 22.18
N SER A 94 3.29 2.28 21.31
CA SER A 94 2.24 3.21 21.75
C SER A 94 1.24 2.56 22.71
N PHE A 95 0.84 1.30 22.47
CA PHE A 95 -0.04 0.55 23.37
C PHE A 95 0.64 0.23 24.70
N ALA A 96 1.97 0.02 24.69
CA ALA A 96 2.77 -0.28 25.87
C ALA A 96 3.18 0.96 26.67
N LYS A 97 2.74 2.17 26.31
CA LYS A 97 3.14 3.44 26.95
C LYS A 97 3.13 3.42 28.49
N TYR A 98 2.21 2.69 29.09
CA TYR A 98 2.05 2.53 30.53
C TYR A 98 2.47 1.14 31.04
N LEU A 99 3.27 0.42 30.26
CA LEU A 99 3.90 -0.86 30.59
C LEU A 99 5.42 -0.75 30.36
N PRO A 100 6.15 0.03 31.18
CA PRO A 100 7.56 0.35 30.94
C PRO A 100 8.48 -0.88 30.93
N GLU A 101 8.07 -1.96 31.57
CA GLU A 101 8.78 -3.25 31.61
C GLU A 101 8.67 -4.04 30.30
N ALA A 102 7.63 -3.75 29.47
CA ALA A 102 7.43 -4.47 28.22
C ALA A 102 8.47 -4.00 27.18
N SER A 103 9.25 -4.93 26.66
CA SER A 103 10.31 -4.64 25.70
C SER A 103 9.99 -5.27 24.34
N ILE A 104 9.95 -4.44 23.31
CA ILE A 104 9.60 -4.81 21.94
C ILE A 104 10.80 -4.51 21.03
N ALA A 105 11.05 -5.37 20.04
CA ALA A 105 12.08 -5.14 19.05
C ALA A 105 11.55 -5.36 17.64
N SER A 106 11.96 -4.50 16.70
CA SER A 106 11.72 -4.68 15.27
C SER A 106 12.96 -5.22 14.58
N VAL A 107 12.86 -6.41 13.97
CA VAL A 107 13.96 -7.10 13.28
C VAL A 107 13.56 -7.38 11.83
N CYS A 108 13.62 -6.35 11.02
CA CYS A 108 13.20 -6.40 9.62
C CYS A 108 14.38 -6.25 8.66
N GLY A 109 14.28 -6.86 7.48
CA GLY A 109 15.28 -6.75 6.42
C GLY A 109 15.44 -5.33 5.87
N GLY A 110 16.41 -5.13 4.97
CA GLY A 110 16.59 -3.85 4.27
C GLY A 110 17.40 -2.77 5.03
N ILE A 111 17.82 -3.05 6.27
CA ILE A 111 18.74 -2.20 7.07
C ILE A 111 19.90 -3.02 7.61
N PRO A 112 21.00 -2.37 8.06
CA PRO A 112 22.14 -3.07 8.65
C PRO A 112 21.70 -3.96 9.81
N ILE A 113 22.26 -5.18 9.88
CA ILE A 113 21.90 -6.16 10.89
C ILE A 113 22.55 -5.86 12.26
N LYS A 114 23.74 -5.26 12.28
CA LYS A 114 24.52 -5.01 13.50
C LYS A 114 23.73 -4.26 14.58
N PRO A 115 23.04 -3.13 14.30
CA PRO A 115 22.22 -2.44 15.30
C PRO A 115 21.10 -3.31 15.87
N GLN A 116 20.54 -4.22 15.06
CA GLN A 116 19.47 -5.13 15.50
C GLN A 116 20.04 -6.18 16.47
N ILE A 117 21.23 -6.72 16.17
CA ILE A 117 21.93 -7.64 17.09
C ILE A 117 22.25 -6.95 18.41
N GLU A 118 22.75 -5.71 18.41
CA GLU A 118 23.01 -4.95 19.65
C GLU A 118 21.72 -4.72 20.44
N ARG A 119 20.61 -4.38 19.79
CA ARG A 119 19.31 -4.20 20.45
C ARG A 119 18.83 -5.49 21.13
N LEU A 120 19.07 -6.65 20.52
CA LEU A 120 18.64 -7.96 21.03
C LEU A 120 19.52 -8.48 22.22
N LYS A 121 20.61 -7.82 22.54
CA LYS A 121 21.37 -8.13 23.79
C LYS A 121 20.63 -7.69 25.06
N ALA A 122 19.74 -6.71 24.95
CA ALA A 122 18.86 -6.32 26.03
C ALA A 122 17.63 -7.26 26.08
N PRO A 123 16.99 -7.42 27.25
CA PRO A 123 15.73 -8.16 27.35
C PRO A 123 14.75 -7.76 26.29
N THR A 124 14.13 -8.74 25.64
CA THR A 124 13.18 -8.51 24.55
C THR A 124 12.07 -9.53 24.64
N HIS A 125 10.84 -9.09 24.88
CA HIS A 125 9.68 -9.95 25.08
C HIS A 125 8.90 -10.22 23.80
N ILE A 126 8.77 -9.20 22.94
CA ILE A 126 8.04 -9.27 21.67
C ILE A 126 8.98 -8.89 20.53
N VAL A 127 9.02 -9.71 19.50
CA VAL A 127 9.80 -9.46 18.28
C VAL A 127 8.87 -9.33 17.10
N VAL A 128 8.92 -8.20 16.40
CA VAL A 128 8.25 -7.99 15.11
C VAL A 128 9.27 -8.21 14.01
N ALA A 129 9.05 -9.17 13.11
CA ALA A 129 10.06 -9.62 12.18
C ALA A 129 9.56 -9.84 10.75
N THR A 130 10.43 -9.57 9.77
CA THR A 130 10.29 -10.21 8.46
C THR A 130 11.01 -11.57 8.48
N PRO A 131 10.42 -12.64 7.90
CA PRO A 131 10.94 -14.00 8.05
C PRO A 131 12.43 -14.15 7.71
N GLY A 132 12.87 -13.67 6.55
CA GLY A 132 14.28 -13.81 6.14
C GLY A 132 15.29 -13.15 7.11
N ARG A 133 14.93 -12.02 7.75
CA ARG A 133 15.78 -11.40 8.75
C ARG A 133 15.77 -12.17 10.07
N LEU A 134 14.63 -12.72 10.45
CA LEU A 134 14.57 -13.55 11.64
C LEU A 134 15.46 -14.79 11.50
N ILE A 135 15.42 -15.46 10.36
CA ILE A 135 16.29 -16.60 10.04
C ILE A 135 17.77 -16.22 10.12
N ASP A 136 18.17 -15.11 9.49
CA ASP A 136 19.57 -14.63 9.56
C ASP A 136 20.04 -14.41 11.02
N LEU A 137 19.15 -13.88 11.89
CA LEU A 137 19.44 -13.69 13.32
C LEU A 137 19.48 -15.01 14.10
N LEU A 138 18.62 -15.99 13.76
CA LEU A 138 18.65 -17.34 14.36
C LEU A 138 19.93 -18.09 13.99
N GLN A 139 20.30 -18.09 12.71
CA GLN A 139 21.54 -18.72 12.21
C GLN A 139 22.79 -18.10 12.85
N ARG A 140 22.77 -16.80 13.14
CA ARG A 140 23.85 -16.11 13.90
C ARG A 140 23.79 -16.32 15.40
N LYS A 141 22.78 -17.04 15.90
CA LYS A 141 22.53 -17.20 17.34
C LYS A 141 22.38 -15.88 18.12
N ALA A 142 21.93 -14.83 17.40
CA ALA A 142 21.68 -13.51 17.98
C ALA A 142 20.31 -13.41 18.67
N ILE A 143 19.44 -14.36 18.43
CA ILE A 143 18.12 -14.50 19.04
C ILE A 143 17.83 -16.00 19.28
N SER A 144 17.03 -16.28 20.30
CA SER A 144 16.52 -17.64 20.59
C SER A 144 15.00 -17.58 20.72
N LEU A 145 14.30 -18.54 20.11
CA LEU A 145 12.85 -18.66 20.16
C LEU A 145 12.37 -19.79 21.09
N LYS A 146 13.25 -20.39 21.87
CA LYS A 146 12.96 -21.58 22.70
C LYS A 146 11.92 -21.34 23.81
N GLU A 147 11.68 -20.10 24.20
CA GLU A 147 10.68 -19.70 25.20
C GLU A 147 9.50 -18.96 24.61
N THR A 148 9.36 -18.98 23.26
CA THR A 148 8.27 -18.32 22.57
C THR A 148 6.94 -19.03 22.88
N LYS A 149 5.97 -18.27 23.37
CA LYS A 149 4.62 -18.74 23.71
C LYS A 149 3.61 -18.42 22.62
N PHE A 150 3.88 -17.40 21.80
CA PHE A 150 2.96 -16.86 20.81
C PHE A 150 3.66 -16.61 19.48
N LEU A 151 3.10 -17.18 18.43
CA LEU A 151 3.44 -16.88 17.03
C LEU A 151 2.28 -16.15 16.38
N VAL A 152 2.50 -14.93 15.91
CA VAL A 152 1.50 -14.19 15.14
C VAL A 152 1.93 -14.15 13.68
N LEU A 153 1.02 -14.46 12.78
CA LEU A 153 1.19 -14.32 11.34
C LEU A 153 0.20 -13.23 10.88
N ASP A 154 0.69 -12.02 10.60
CA ASP A 154 -0.16 -10.94 10.09
C ASP A 154 0.02 -10.78 8.58
N GLU A 155 -1.08 -10.52 7.87
CA GLU A 155 -1.16 -10.58 6.40
C GLU A 155 -0.65 -11.94 5.87
N ALA A 156 -1.14 -13.04 6.47
CA ALA A 156 -0.68 -14.39 6.19
C ALA A 156 -0.87 -14.79 4.72
N ASP A 157 -1.93 -14.34 4.06
CA ASP A 157 -2.20 -14.51 2.63
C ASP A 157 -1.08 -13.94 1.74
N GLU A 158 -0.42 -12.91 2.18
CA GLU A 158 0.73 -12.34 1.48
C GLU A 158 2.05 -13.09 1.77
N MET A 159 2.16 -13.72 2.94
CA MET A 159 3.37 -14.46 3.31
C MET A 159 3.47 -15.85 2.68
N VAL A 160 2.35 -16.57 2.53
CA VAL A 160 2.36 -17.97 2.07
C VAL A 160 2.92 -18.13 0.67
N SER A 161 2.66 -17.17 -0.23
CA SER A 161 3.13 -17.24 -1.62
C SER A 161 4.64 -17.04 -1.78
N ILE A 162 5.30 -16.45 -0.78
CA ILE A 162 6.69 -15.99 -0.88
C ILE A 162 7.63 -16.76 0.08
N LEU A 163 7.11 -17.36 1.16
CA LEU A 163 7.93 -17.65 2.34
C LEU A 163 7.64 -18.99 3.01
N LYS A 164 7.04 -19.95 2.32
CA LYS A 164 6.73 -21.28 2.92
C LYS A 164 7.97 -21.89 3.57
N GLU A 165 9.08 -21.95 2.84
CA GLU A 165 10.34 -22.51 3.33
C GLU A 165 10.89 -21.76 4.55
N ALA A 166 10.80 -20.44 4.53
CA ALA A 166 11.24 -19.60 5.65
C ALA A 166 10.36 -19.79 6.90
N LEU A 167 9.07 -20.00 6.72
CA LEU A 167 8.15 -20.28 7.82
C LEU A 167 8.44 -21.66 8.41
N ASP A 168 8.70 -22.66 7.58
CA ASP A 168 9.08 -24.00 8.01
C ASP A 168 10.34 -23.94 8.89
N GLU A 169 11.39 -23.22 8.47
CA GLU A 169 12.63 -23.05 9.23
C GLU A 169 12.39 -22.37 10.58
N ILE A 170 11.60 -21.29 10.62
CA ILE A 170 11.29 -20.56 11.86
C ILE A 170 10.52 -21.45 12.84
N ILE A 171 9.55 -22.22 12.36
CA ILE A 171 8.73 -23.08 13.21
C ILE A 171 9.57 -24.18 13.87
N THR A 172 10.64 -24.68 13.23
CA THR A 172 11.53 -25.66 13.83
C THR A 172 12.31 -25.13 15.05
N GLU A 173 12.49 -23.82 15.15
CA GLU A 173 13.16 -23.14 16.26
C GLU A 173 12.24 -22.81 17.45
N LEU A 174 10.92 -22.99 17.27
CA LEU A 174 9.93 -22.77 18.32
C LEU A 174 9.85 -23.98 19.27
N PRO A 175 9.40 -23.77 20.52
CA PRO A 175 9.16 -24.88 21.45
C PRO A 175 7.99 -25.75 20.95
N LYS A 176 7.85 -26.97 21.51
CA LYS A 176 6.77 -27.89 21.13
C LYS A 176 5.37 -27.35 21.43
N THR A 177 5.26 -26.41 22.36
CA THR A 177 3.99 -25.84 22.81
C THR A 177 4.04 -24.32 22.64
N TYR A 178 3.36 -23.83 21.64
CA TYR A 178 3.10 -22.40 21.41
C TYR A 178 1.71 -22.25 20.82
N ARG A 179 1.19 -21.03 20.81
CA ARG A 179 -0.10 -20.68 20.22
C ARG A 179 0.12 -19.85 18.98
N THR A 180 -0.66 -20.14 17.93
CA THR A 180 -0.58 -19.40 16.68
C THR A 180 -1.81 -18.48 16.51
N PHE A 181 -1.56 -17.22 16.22
CA PHE A 181 -2.57 -16.23 15.88
C PHE A 181 -2.38 -15.83 14.42
N LEU A 182 -3.22 -16.38 13.53
CA LEU A 182 -3.15 -16.11 12.11
C LEU A 182 -4.16 -15.04 11.73
N PHE A 183 -3.71 -13.94 11.18
CA PHE A 183 -4.55 -12.88 10.64
C PHE A 183 -4.37 -12.77 9.14
N SER A 184 -5.48 -12.75 8.41
CA SER A 184 -5.52 -12.68 6.96
C SER A 184 -6.70 -11.84 6.48
N ALA A 185 -6.55 -11.18 5.33
CA ALA A 185 -7.67 -10.50 4.67
C ALA A 185 -8.51 -11.46 3.85
N THR A 186 -7.90 -12.53 3.32
CA THR A 186 -8.51 -13.51 2.43
C THR A 186 -8.22 -14.94 2.89
N MET A 187 -8.97 -15.93 2.37
CA MET A 187 -8.81 -17.35 2.71
C MET A 187 -8.60 -18.21 1.44
N PRO A 188 -7.53 -17.98 0.68
CA PRO A 188 -7.20 -18.83 -0.47
C PRO A 188 -6.85 -20.26 -0.04
N GLY A 189 -6.81 -21.19 -1.01
CA GLY A 189 -6.46 -22.59 -0.75
C GLY A 189 -5.13 -22.76 -0.04
N THR A 190 -4.16 -21.90 -0.31
CA THR A 190 -2.84 -21.90 0.33
C THR A 190 -2.90 -21.59 1.82
N ILE A 191 -3.76 -20.64 2.24
CA ILE A 191 -3.99 -20.34 3.67
C ILE A 191 -4.69 -21.51 4.36
N LYS A 192 -5.67 -22.17 3.71
CA LYS A 192 -6.30 -23.37 4.26
C LYS A 192 -5.29 -24.48 4.49
N GLN A 193 -4.35 -24.69 3.57
CA GLN A 193 -3.25 -25.64 3.73
C GLN A 193 -2.31 -25.25 4.88
N LEU A 194 -1.98 -23.96 5.03
CA LEU A 194 -1.16 -23.48 6.14
C LEU A 194 -1.85 -23.75 7.48
N ILE A 195 -3.14 -23.46 7.60
CA ILE A 195 -3.92 -23.76 8.81
C ILE A 195 -3.88 -25.25 9.14
N GLN A 196 -4.08 -26.11 8.14
CA GLN A 196 -4.04 -27.57 8.32
C GLN A 196 -2.67 -28.10 8.75
N ASN A 197 -1.58 -27.50 8.26
CA ASN A 197 -0.22 -27.97 8.50
C ASN A 197 0.39 -27.47 9.81
N TYR A 198 0.05 -26.24 10.24
CA TYR A 198 0.77 -25.57 11.32
C TYR A 198 -0.10 -25.18 12.52
N LEU A 199 -1.43 -25.19 12.41
CA LEU A 199 -2.29 -24.86 13.51
C LEU A 199 -2.91 -26.11 14.16
N ASN A 200 -3.30 -25.99 15.42
CA ASN A 200 -3.95 -27.06 16.15
C ASN A 200 -5.30 -27.42 15.54
N LYS A 201 -5.71 -28.71 15.65
CA LYS A 201 -6.99 -29.19 15.11
C LYS A 201 -8.22 -28.44 15.67
N ASN A 202 -8.11 -27.91 16.88
CA ASN A 202 -9.18 -27.17 17.56
C ASN A 202 -9.07 -25.66 17.37
N VAL A 203 -8.51 -25.20 16.24
CA VAL A 203 -8.37 -23.78 15.93
C VAL A 203 -9.73 -23.09 15.87
N VAL A 204 -9.84 -21.93 16.52
CA VAL A 204 -11.05 -21.09 16.49
C VAL A 204 -10.92 -20.10 15.32
N GLN A 205 -11.88 -20.17 14.40
CA GLN A 205 -11.97 -19.19 13.32
C GLN A 205 -12.93 -18.06 13.70
N VAL A 206 -12.43 -16.85 13.58
CA VAL A 206 -13.18 -15.62 13.82
C VAL A 206 -13.18 -14.81 12.55
N SER A 207 -14.33 -14.49 12.00
CA SER A 207 -14.45 -13.53 10.91
C SER A 207 -15.17 -12.29 11.41
N ALA A 208 -14.61 -11.12 11.17
CA ALA A 208 -15.41 -9.92 11.11
C ALA A 208 -16.37 -10.08 9.93
N SER A 209 -17.64 -9.71 10.12
CA SER A 209 -18.66 -9.89 9.08
C SER A 209 -18.10 -9.45 7.74
N MET A 210 -18.01 -10.38 6.81
CA MET A 210 -17.68 -10.09 5.42
C MET A 210 -18.81 -9.33 4.71
N GLU A 211 -19.89 -9.08 5.44
CA GLU A 211 -20.96 -8.22 4.95
C GLU A 211 -20.34 -6.90 4.53
N THR A 212 -20.12 -6.78 3.24
CA THR A 212 -20.03 -5.53 2.45
C THR A 212 -19.33 -4.28 3.04
N VAL A 213 -18.90 -4.29 4.30
CA VAL A 213 -18.23 -3.14 4.94
C VAL A 213 -16.90 -2.78 4.24
N GLY A 214 -16.27 -3.70 3.56
CA GLY A 214 -15.06 -3.44 2.79
C GLY A 214 -15.28 -2.85 1.41
N ASN A 215 -16.51 -2.90 0.92
CA ASN A 215 -16.94 -2.25 -0.31
C ASN A 215 -17.83 -1.03 -0.04
N GLN A 216 -18.33 -0.87 1.18
CA GLN A 216 -19.02 0.35 1.58
C GLN A 216 -18.02 1.51 1.59
N GLY A 217 -18.10 2.34 0.58
CA GLY A 217 -17.27 3.52 0.45
C GLY A 217 -16.25 3.50 -0.69
N ILE A 218 -16.04 2.36 -1.38
CA ILE A 218 -15.21 2.32 -2.59
C ILE A 218 -16.11 2.25 -3.82
N ASP A 219 -16.00 3.25 -4.68
CA ASP A 219 -16.58 3.22 -6.02
C ASP A 219 -15.63 2.45 -6.94
N HIS A 220 -16.00 1.22 -7.32
CA HIS A 220 -15.20 0.39 -8.23
C HIS A 220 -15.55 0.73 -9.68
N ASN A 221 -14.56 1.24 -10.40
CA ASN A 221 -14.73 1.65 -11.78
C ASN A 221 -13.71 0.95 -12.69
N TYR A 222 -14.09 0.74 -13.96
CA TYR A 222 -13.16 0.32 -14.99
C TYR A 222 -13.31 1.16 -16.25
N ILE A 223 -12.25 1.28 -17.02
CA ILE A 223 -12.23 1.94 -18.32
C ILE A 223 -11.46 1.07 -19.30
N VAL A 224 -12.01 0.89 -20.49
CA VAL A 224 -11.38 0.14 -21.57
C VAL A 224 -10.75 1.12 -22.56
N VAL A 225 -9.44 0.95 -22.78
CA VAL A 225 -8.66 1.84 -23.64
C VAL A 225 -7.60 1.06 -24.42
N ASP A 226 -7.30 1.50 -25.62
CA ASP A 226 -6.16 0.98 -26.35
C ASP A 226 -4.84 1.28 -25.63
N PRO A 227 -3.83 0.40 -25.75
CA PRO A 227 -2.52 0.60 -25.09
C PRO A 227 -1.87 1.96 -25.36
N ILE A 228 -2.13 2.56 -26.53
CA ILE A 228 -1.60 3.87 -26.94
C ILE A 228 -2.23 5.00 -26.15
N GLU A 229 -3.53 4.93 -25.88
CA GLU A 229 -4.31 5.97 -25.22
C GLU A 229 -4.20 5.92 -23.69
N LYS A 230 -3.64 4.81 -23.16
CA LYS A 230 -3.65 4.49 -21.73
C LYS A 230 -3.04 5.60 -20.86
N LEU A 231 -1.96 6.23 -21.33
CA LEU A 231 -1.31 7.32 -20.63
C LEU A 231 -2.15 8.61 -20.67
N ASP A 232 -2.70 8.95 -21.83
CA ASP A 232 -3.46 10.19 -22.01
C ASP A 232 -4.76 10.16 -21.20
N VAL A 233 -5.43 9.01 -21.21
CA VAL A 233 -6.65 8.80 -20.39
C VAL A 233 -6.32 8.85 -18.90
N LEU A 234 -5.20 8.27 -18.48
CA LEU A 234 -4.75 8.38 -17.08
C LEU A 234 -4.46 9.85 -16.72
N MET A 235 -3.74 10.59 -17.54
CA MET A 235 -3.44 12.01 -17.27
C MET A 235 -4.71 12.85 -17.21
N HIS A 236 -5.68 12.58 -18.10
CA HIS A 236 -6.99 13.21 -18.04
C HIS A 236 -7.69 12.94 -16.70
N PHE A 237 -7.75 11.67 -16.28
CA PHE A 237 -8.31 11.29 -14.97
C PHE A 237 -7.59 12.01 -13.82
N LEU A 238 -6.25 12.00 -13.79
CA LEU A 238 -5.48 12.65 -12.73
C LEU A 238 -5.71 14.16 -12.64
N ASN A 239 -5.99 14.83 -13.75
CA ASN A 239 -6.35 16.24 -13.75
C ASN A 239 -7.72 16.50 -13.11
N THR A 240 -8.67 15.56 -13.21
CA THR A 240 -9.95 15.67 -12.48
C THR A 240 -9.74 15.49 -10.96
N LYS A 241 -8.55 15.00 -10.55
CA LYS A 241 -8.15 14.69 -9.18
C LYS A 241 -7.04 15.63 -8.67
N GLU A 242 -6.93 16.85 -9.25
CA GLU A 242 -5.90 17.83 -8.87
C GLU A 242 -5.98 18.13 -7.36
N GLY A 243 -4.87 18.00 -6.65
CA GLY A 243 -4.79 18.21 -5.19
C GLY A 243 -5.14 16.98 -4.34
N GLU A 244 -5.78 15.95 -4.90
CA GLU A 244 -6.06 14.72 -4.19
C GLU A 244 -4.85 13.78 -4.18
N ARG A 245 -4.76 12.91 -3.14
CA ARG A 245 -3.72 11.90 -3.05
C ARG A 245 -4.18 10.55 -3.57
N GLY A 246 -3.34 9.90 -4.37
CA GLY A 246 -3.65 8.59 -4.93
C GLY A 246 -2.46 7.67 -5.12
N ILE A 247 -2.76 6.38 -5.32
CA ILE A 247 -1.76 5.35 -5.62
C ILE A 247 -2.09 4.75 -6.98
N ILE A 248 -1.07 4.62 -7.83
CA ILE A 248 -1.16 3.96 -9.14
C ILE A 248 -0.37 2.67 -9.10
N PHE A 249 -1.03 1.54 -9.27
CA PHE A 249 -0.42 0.23 -9.27
C PHE A 249 0.01 -0.20 -10.67
N CYS A 250 1.27 -0.62 -10.79
CA CYS A 250 1.84 -1.18 -12.01
C CYS A 250 2.38 -2.59 -11.76
N LYS A 251 2.26 -3.48 -12.74
CA LYS A 251 2.69 -4.88 -12.67
C LYS A 251 4.21 -5.05 -12.48
N THR A 252 5.03 -4.16 -13.08
CA THR A 252 6.49 -4.29 -13.06
C THR A 252 7.21 -3.01 -12.64
N LYS A 253 8.44 -3.16 -12.10
CA LYS A 253 9.32 -2.04 -11.77
C LYS A 253 9.64 -1.15 -12.96
N ALA A 254 9.78 -1.73 -14.16
CA ALA A 254 10.02 -0.98 -15.38
C ALA A 254 8.82 -0.10 -15.75
N ALA A 255 7.59 -0.62 -15.61
CA ALA A 255 6.36 0.14 -15.82
C ALA A 255 6.21 1.28 -14.79
N VAL A 256 6.55 1.04 -13.51
CA VAL A 256 6.56 2.07 -12.47
C VAL A 256 7.49 3.23 -12.85
N ASN A 257 8.75 2.92 -13.21
CA ASN A 257 9.73 3.95 -13.58
C ASN A 257 9.30 4.73 -14.83
N LYS A 258 8.81 4.02 -15.87
CA LYS A 258 8.33 4.66 -17.11
C LYS A 258 7.15 5.59 -16.85
N LEU A 259 6.17 5.12 -16.08
CA LEU A 259 4.98 5.90 -15.76
C LEU A 259 5.31 7.11 -14.89
N ALA A 260 6.07 6.93 -13.80
CA ALA A 260 6.48 8.03 -12.93
C ALA A 260 7.29 9.09 -13.70
N LYS A 261 8.19 8.68 -14.60
CA LYS A 261 8.92 9.61 -15.48
C LYS A 261 7.96 10.40 -16.38
N ASN A 262 6.99 9.74 -17.00
CA ASN A 262 6.02 10.41 -17.86
C ASN A 262 5.16 11.40 -17.07
N LEU A 263 4.70 11.03 -15.87
CA LEU A 263 3.96 11.92 -14.99
C LEU A 263 4.79 13.13 -14.56
N ALA A 264 6.06 12.93 -14.21
CA ALA A 264 6.97 14.01 -13.85
C ALA A 264 7.24 14.99 -15.01
N ILE A 265 7.41 14.48 -16.25
CA ILE A 265 7.54 15.31 -17.46
C ILE A 265 6.28 16.18 -17.63
N ASN A 266 5.10 15.62 -17.35
CA ASN A 266 3.82 16.32 -17.40
C ASN A 266 3.48 17.09 -16.11
N ARG A 267 4.48 17.31 -15.23
CA ARG A 267 4.37 18.14 -14.01
C ARG A 267 3.42 17.60 -12.94
N PHE A 268 3.06 16.33 -12.98
CA PHE A 268 2.40 15.70 -11.85
C PHE A 268 3.40 15.45 -10.71
N SER A 269 3.02 15.82 -9.48
CA SER A 269 3.82 15.55 -8.29
C SER A 269 3.76 14.05 -7.97
N SER A 270 4.70 13.28 -8.54
CA SER A 270 4.68 11.81 -8.45
C SER A 270 5.99 11.23 -7.95
N GLY A 271 5.90 10.09 -7.24
CA GLY A 271 7.05 9.31 -6.79
C GLY A 271 6.94 7.85 -7.21
N ALA A 272 8.07 7.24 -7.60
CA ALA A 272 8.17 5.84 -7.97
C ALA A 272 8.55 4.97 -6.77
N LEU A 273 7.81 3.88 -6.50
CA LEU A 273 8.08 2.97 -5.38
C LEU A 273 8.12 1.51 -5.87
N HIS A 274 9.29 0.88 -5.83
CA HIS A 274 9.47 -0.52 -6.22
C HIS A 274 10.66 -1.18 -5.50
N GLY A 275 10.72 -2.52 -5.52
CA GLY A 275 11.66 -3.30 -4.74
C GLY A 275 13.16 -3.13 -5.09
N SER A 276 13.50 -2.54 -6.25
CA SER A 276 14.90 -2.28 -6.61
C SER A 276 15.47 -0.96 -6.07
N LEU A 277 14.65 -0.13 -5.41
CA LEU A 277 15.11 1.09 -4.75
C LEU A 277 15.81 0.76 -3.44
N SER A 278 16.87 1.51 -3.12
CA SER A 278 17.47 1.42 -1.79
C SER A 278 16.47 1.87 -0.71
N GLN A 279 16.62 1.35 0.50
CA GLN A 279 15.68 1.64 1.57
C GLN A 279 15.60 3.14 1.90
N GLY A 280 16.74 3.85 1.91
CA GLY A 280 16.74 5.30 2.16
C GLY A 280 15.98 6.11 1.10
N ILE A 281 15.97 5.66 -0.17
CA ILE A 281 15.15 6.28 -1.22
C ILE A 281 13.67 6.00 -0.98
N ARG A 282 13.31 4.76 -0.62
CA ARG A 282 11.93 4.39 -0.30
C ARG A 282 11.39 5.20 0.88
N ASP A 283 12.16 5.28 1.96
CA ASP A 283 11.78 6.02 3.17
C ASP A 283 11.54 7.50 2.84
N ARG A 284 12.41 8.14 2.04
CA ARG A 284 12.26 9.53 1.59
C ARG A 284 11.01 9.74 0.73
N ILE A 285 10.73 8.85 -0.23
CA ILE A 285 9.54 8.96 -1.08
C ILE A 285 8.27 8.81 -0.22
N MET A 286 8.27 7.89 0.72
CA MET A 286 7.14 7.68 1.61
C MET A 286 6.91 8.85 2.57
N GLU A 287 7.98 9.49 3.05
CA GLU A 287 7.90 10.71 3.85
C GLU A 287 7.30 11.86 3.03
N GLN A 288 7.83 12.13 1.83
CA GLN A 288 7.30 13.15 0.92
C GLN A 288 5.82 12.90 0.56
N PHE A 289 5.41 11.63 0.42
CA PHE A 289 4.01 11.27 0.17
C PHE A 289 3.12 11.51 1.40
N ARG A 290 3.61 11.22 2.62
CA ARG A 290 2.88 11.51 3.87
C ARG A 290 2.73 13.01 4.12
N GLU A 291 3.74 13.79 3.79
CA GLU A 291 3.76 15.25 3.96
C GLU A 291 3.00 16.00 2.85
N GLY A 292 2.56 15.28 1.79
CA GLY A 292 1.83 15.88 0.67
C GLY A 292 2.71 16.61 -0.35
N HIS A 293 4.04 16.49 -0.26
CA HIS A 293 4.96 16.97 -1.28
C HIS A 293 4.85 16.16 -2.57
N ILE A 294 4.48 14.89 -2.46
CA ILE A 294 4.10 14.00 -3.56
C ILE A 294 2.63 13.64 -3.38
N ASN A 295 1.82 13.85 -4.41
CA ASN A 295 0.39 13.53 -4.39
C ASN A 295 0.08 12.19 -5.06
N ILE A 296 0.94 11.70 -5.94
CA ILE A 296 0.74 10.48 -6.71
C ILE A 296 1.89 9.52 -6.42
N LEU A 297 1.57 8.36 -5.86
CA LEU A 297 2.54 7.29 -5.67
C LEU A 297 2.35 6.25 -6.77
N VAL A 298 3.37 6.01 -7.60
CA VAL A 298 3.37 4.94 -8.61
C VAL A 298 4.15 3.76 -8.06
N ALA A 299 3.49 2.61 -7.87
CA ALA A 299 4.09 1.50 -7.13
C ALA A 299 3.83 0.13 -7.74
N THR A 300 4.70 -0.84 -7.41
CA THR A 300 4.39 -2.27 -7.54
C THR A 300 3.68 -2.77 -6.29
N ASP A 301 2.93 -3.87 -6.39
CA ASP A 301 2.20 -4.46 -5.28
C ASP A 301 3.09 -4.67 -4.05
N LEU A 302 4.21 -5.37 -4.22
CA LEU A 302 5.15 -5.66 -3.13
C LEU A 302 5.66 -4.39 -2.43
N ALA A 303 5.91 -3.33 -3.18
CA ALA A 303 6.44 -2.10 -2.61
C ALA A 303 5.39 -1.22 -1.93
N ALA A 304 4.12 -1.34 -2.35
CA ALA A 304 3.00 -0.63 -1.76
C ALA A 304 2.35 -1.36 -0.57
N ARG A 305 2.82 -2.56 -0.25
CA ARG A 305 2.36 -3.30 0.93
C ARG A 305 2.72 -2.55 2.21
N GLY A 306 1.85 -2.61 3.20
CA GLY A 306 2.07 -1.95 4.48
C GLY A 306 2.06 -0.42 4.45
N ILE A 307 1.70 0.21 3.31
CA ILE A 307 1.54 1.67 3.25
C ILE A 307 0.34 2.06 4.12
N ASP A 308 0.64 2.75 5.21
CA ASP A 308 -0.35 3.40 6.07
C ASP A 308 -0.25 4.92 5.86
N VAL A 309 -1.00 5.38 4.89
CA VAL A 309 -1.17 6.81 4.62
C VAL A 309 -2.67 7.10 4.67
N LYS A 310 -3.04 8.08 5.48
CA LYS A 310 -4.41 8.58 5.57
C LYS A 310 -4.77 9.40 4.32
N GLU A 311 -6.06 9.52 4.04
CA GLU A 311 -6.60 10.42 3.01
C GLU A 311 -6.13 10.07 1.57
N ILE A 312 -6.06 8.78 1.24
CA ILE A 312 -5.91 8.35 -0.15
C ILE A 312 -7.30 8.34 -0.77
N SER A 313 -7.55 9.27 -1.70
CA SER A 313 -8.86 9.48 -2.32
C SER A 313 -9.13 8.47 -3.42
N TYR A 314 -8.08 8.04 -4.14
CA TYR A 314 -8.23 7.12 -5.24
C TYR A 314 -7.07 6.13 -5.37
N VAL A 315 -7.40 4.98 -5.94
CA VAL A 315 -6.45 3.96 -6.38
C VAL A 315 -6.65 3.74 -7.88
N VAL A 316 -5.56 3.66 -8.63
CA VAL A 316 -5.60 3.29 -10.05
C VAL A 316 -4.87 1.98 -10.27
N ASN A 317 -5.55 0.98 -10.80
CA ASN A 317 -4.93 -0.23 -11.33
C ASN A 317 -4.55 0.04 -12.78
N TYR A 318 -3.32 0.52 -13.03
CA TYR A 318 -2.81 0.78 -14.39
C TYR A 318 -2.60 -0.52 -15.19
N HIS A 319 -2.49 -1.63 -14.50
CA HIS A 319 -2.56 -2.99 -15.03
C HIS A 319 -3.50 -3.80 -14.14
N LEU A 320 -4.36 -4.59 -14.78
CA LEU A 320 -5.22 -5.53 -14.07
C LEU A 320 -4.35 -6.47 -13.21
N PRO A 321 -4.66 -6.69 -11.94
CA PRO A 321 -3.95 -7.68 -11.15
C PRO A 321 -4.28 -9.10 -11.59
N ASP A 322 -3.30 -10.01 -11.51
CA ASP A 322 -3.46 -11.40 -11.96
C ASP A 322 -4.35 -12.23 -11.00
N VAL A 323 -4.57 -11.76 -9.78
CA VAL A 323 -5.37 -12.44 -8.75
C VAL A 323 -6.29 -11.48 -8.02
N TYR A 324 -7.48 -11.98 -7.65
CA TYR A 324 -8.55 -11.18 -7.04
C TYR A 324 -8.16 -10.57 -5.70
N GLU A 325 -7.39 -11.29 -4.89
CA GLU A 325 -6.90 -10.84 -3.59
C GLU A 325 -6.01 -9.59 -3.71
N VAL A 326 -5.18 -9.53 -4.75
CA VAL A 326 -4.33 -8.36 -5.01
C VAL A 326 -5.19 -7.13 -5.31
N TYR A 327 -6.30 -7.31 -6.05
CA TYR A 327 -7.24 -6.21 -6.28
C TYR A 327 -7.82 -5.67 -4.96
N VAL A 328 -8.23 -6.56 -4.06
CA VAL A 328 -8.76 -6.19 -2.73
C VAL A 328 -7.71 -5.41 -1.93
N HIS A 329 -6.45 -5.88 -1.93
CA HIS A 329 -5.35 -5.21 -1.22
C HIS A 329 -5.01 -3.84 -1.81
N ARG A 330 -5.10 -3.68 -3.14
CA ARG A 330 -4.89 -2.39 -3.80
C ARG A 330 -6.03 -1.42 -3.51
N SER A 331 -7.27 -1.82 -3.77
CA SER A 331 -8.45 -0.98 -3.55
C SER A 331 -8.63 -0.61 -2.06
N GLY A 332 -8.28 -1.50 -1.14
CA GLY A 332 -8.29 -1.24 0.31
C GLY A 332 -7.23 -0.21 0.79
N ARG A 333 -6.44 0.40 -0.11
CA ARG A 333 -5.60 1.55 0.25
C ARG A 333 -6.41 2.85 0.32
N THR A 334 -7.57 2.93 -0.31
CA THR A 334 -8.52 4.05 -0.17
C THR A 334 -9.70 3.68 0.72
N ALA A 335 -10.63 4.60 0.97
CA ALA A 335 -11.84 4.45 1.77
C ALA A 335 -11.59 3.95 3.20
N ARG A 336 -10.51 4.38 3.85
CA ARG A 336 -10.20 4.03 5.25
C ARG A 336 -10.94 4.93 6.22
N ALA A 337 -11.20 4.40 7.42
CA ALA A 337 -11.85 5.13 8.52
C ALA A 337 -13.20 5.76 8.16
N GLY A 338 -14.00 5.11 7.30
CA GLY A 338 -15.34 5.58 6.91
C GLY A 338 -15.35 6.64 5.81
N ALA A 339 -14.20 7.00 5.23
CA ALA A 339 -14.12 7.87 4.07
C ALA A 339 -14.61 7.16 2.79
N LYS A 340 -15.02 7.93 1.80
CA LYS A 340 -15.28 7.41 0.44
C LYS A 340 -14.00 7.38 -0.37
N GLY A 341 -13.87 6.40 -1.27
CA GLY A 341 -12.72 6.24 -2.15
C GLY A 341 -13.12 5.76 -3.55
N LEU A 342 -12.23 5.92 -4.49
CA LEU A 342 -12.43 5.47 -5.86
C LEU A 342 -11.33 4.48 -6.27
N SER A 343 -11.70 3.35 -6.87
CA SER A 343 -10.79 2.41 -7.49
C SER A 343 -11.05 2.39 -9.00
N LEU A 344 -10.09 2.86 -9.82
CA LEU A 344 -10.18 2.85 -11.27
C LEU A 344 -9.26 1.76 -11.85
N THR A 345 -9.81 0.84 -12.64
CA THR A 345 -9.03 -0.18 -13.35
C THR A 345 -8.96 0.17 -14.84
N VAL A 346 -7.73 0.31 -15.36
CA VAL A 346 -7.49 0.65 -16.75
C VAL A 346 -7.19 -0.62 -17.54
N LEU A 347 -8.17 -1.07 -18.31
CA LEU A 347 -8.17 -2.33 -19.07
C LEU A 347 -7.78 -2.11 -20.53
N GLN A 348 -7.19 -3.14 -21.11
CA GLN A 348 -7.14 -3.29 -22.57
C GLN A 348 -8.43 -3.99 -23.05
N PRO A 349 -8.79 -3.90 -24.34
CA PRO A 349 -10.02 -4.51 -24.83
C PRO A 349 -10.14 -6.01 -24.53
N GLU A 350 -9.01 -6.73 -24.56
CA GLU A 350 -8.95 -8.17 -24.30
C GLU A 350 -9.22 -8.52 -22.83
N GLU A 351 -8.94 -7.59 -21.91
CA GLU A 351 -9.09 -7.77 -20.45
C GLU A 351 -10.53 -7.46 -19.98
N GLU A 352 -11.41 -6.86 -20.80
CA GLU A 352 -12.76 -6.44 -20.37
C GLU A 352 -13.61 -7.61 -19.88
N ALA A 353 -13.47 -8.79 -20.49
CA ALA A 353 -14.21 -9.98 -20.10
C ALA A 353 -13.90 -10.46 -18.67
N GLU A 354 -12.69 -10.17 -18.17
CA GLU A 354 -12.26 -10.60 -16.84
C GLU A 354 -13.02 -9.87 -15.71
N ILE A 355 -13.61 -8.69 -15.98
CA ILE A 355 -14.36 -7.92 -14.97
C ILE A 355 -15.51 -8.74 -14.37
N ALA A 356 -16.24 -9.50 -15.18
CA ALA A 356 -17.34 -10.34 -14.71
C ALA A 356 -16.87 -11.42 -13.72
N ASP A 357 -15.65 -11.94 -13.90
CA ASP A 357 -15.05 -12.89 -12.97
C ASP A 357 -14.65 -12.20 -11.67
N PHE A 358 -14.07 -10.98 -11.72
CA PHE A 358 -13.79 -10.18 -10.54
C PHE A 358 -15.06 -9.84 -9.75
N GLU A 359 -16.15 -9.47 -10.42
CA GLU A 359 -17.46 -9.20 -9.79
C GLU A 359 -18.00 -10.42 -9.06
N ARG A 360 -17.97 -11.58 -9.72
CA ARG A 360 -18.46 -12.83 -9.15
C ARG A 360 -17.65 -13.29 -7.93
N GLU A 361 -16.31 -13.30 -8.06
CA GLU A 361 -15.42 -13.81 -7.00
C GLU A 361 -15.32 -12.88 -5.79
N LEU A 362 -15.42 -11.56 -6.01
CA LEU A 362 -15.30 -10.57 -4.94
C LEU A 362 -16.64 -10.07 -4.39
N GLY A 363 -17.76 -10.38 -5.06
CA GLY A 363 -19.08 -9.88 -4.68
C GLY A 363 -19.19 -8.35 -4.77
N ILE A 364 -18.48 -7.72 -5.71
CA ILE A 364 -18.49 -6.27 -5.96
C ILE A 364 -19.12 -5.99 -7.30
N GLN A 365 -19.50 -4.72 -7.54
CA GLN A 365 -19.97 -4.25 -8.83
C GLN A 365 -19.01 -3.21 -9.38
N PHE A 366 -18.65 -3.34 -10.66
CA PHE A 366 -17.86 -2.34 -11.36
C PHE A 366 -18.75 -1.46 -12.23
N SER A 367 -18.56 -0.16 -12.13
CA SER A 367 -19.17 0.80 -13.03
C SER A 367 -18.22 1.14 -14.19
N LYS A 368 -18.73 1.17 -15.42
CA LYS A 368 -17.91 1.57 -16.57
C LYS A 368 -17.66 3.08 -16.53
N TYR A 369 -16.39 3.48 -16.35
CA TYR A 369 -15.99 4.87 -16.36
C TYR A 369 -16.08 5.43 -17.78
N LYS A 370 -16.67 6.62 -17.94
CA LYS A 370 -16.85 7.23 -19.24
C LYS A 370 -15.49 7.61 -19.84
N LYS A 371 -15.15 6.99 -20.98
CA LYS A 371 -13.94 7.35 -21.71
C LYS A 371 -14.01 8.81 -22.14
N PRO A 372 -12.99 9.65 -21.86
CA PRO A 372 -12.95 11.01 -22.36
C PRO A 372 -12.89 11.02 -23.89
N SER A 373 -13.53 12.01 -24.50
CA SER A 373 -13.46 12.21 -25.95
C SER A 373 -12.03 12.64 -26.35
N VAL A 374 -11.67 12.39 -27.60
CA VAL A 374 -10.38 12.87 -28.15
C VAL A 374 -10.25 14.38 -27.97
N ALA A 375 -11.32 15.13 -28.24
CA ALA A 375 -11.36 16.59 -28.01
C ALA A 375 -11.09 16.97 -26.56
N SER A 376 -11.67 16.24 -25.60
CA SER A 376 -11.45 16.49 -24.17
C SER A 376 -10.01 16.18 -23.74
N ILE A 377 -9.38 15.17 -24.34
CA ILE A 377 -7.97 14.84 -24.10
C ILE A 377 -7.06 15.93 -24.69
N GLU A 378 -7.34 16.39 -25.93
CA GLU A 378 -6.59 17.46 -26.59
C GLU A 378 -6.68 18.77 -25.79
N GLU A 379 -7.88 19.15 -25.35
CA GLU A 379 -8.11 20.30 -24.49
C GLU A 379 -7.30 20.21 -23.19
N ASN A 380 -7.37 19.07 -22.53
CA ASN A 380 -6.62 18.80 -21.30
C ASN A 380 -5.11 18.92 -21.50
N ASN A 381 -4.58 18.31 -22.56
CA ASN A 381 -3.15 18.37 -22.87
C ASN A 381 -2.70 19.80 -23.21
N THR A 382 -3.56 20.56 -23.89
CA THR A 382 -3.30 21.97 -24.21
C THR A 382 -3.31 22.84 -22.94
N LEU A 383 -4.23 22.59 -22.02
CA LEU A 383 -4.25 23.27 -20.71
C LEU A 383 -3.02 22.95 -19.86
N LEU A 384 -2.58 21.69 -19.85
CA LEU A 384 -1.34 21.29 -19.16
C LEU A 384 -0.13 22.00 -19.75
N TRP A 385 -0.02 22.07 -21.06
CA TRP A 385 1.02 22.82 -21.76
C TRP A 385 1.00 24.31 -21.40
N ALA A 386 -0.17 24.94 -21.40
CA ALA A 386 -0.31 26.35 -21.00
C ALA A 386 0.08 26.59 -19.54
N LYS A 387 -0.35 25.72 -18.60
CA LYS A 387 0.10 25.72 -17.20
C LYS A 387 1.63 25.56 -17.08
N GLN A 388 2.22 24.73 -17.93
CA GLN A 388 3.67 24.53 -17.97
C GLN A 388 4.42 25.79 -18.40
N ILE A 389 3.97 26.47 -19.46
CA ILE A 389 4.53 27.76 -19.89
C ILE A 389 4.43 28.77 -18.76
N PHE A 390 3.26 28.90 -18.13
CA PHE A 390 3.05 29.83 -17.03
C PHE A 390 4.02 29.62 -15.86
N LYS A 391 4.30 28.36 -15.51
CA LYS A 391 5.21 27.99 -14.41
C LYS A 391 6.71 28.05 -14.81
N THR A 392 7.02 28.21 -16.09
CA THR A 392 8.41 28.25 -16.56
C THR A 392 9.05 29.58 -16.17
N LYS A 393 10.12 29.52 -15.39
CA LYS A 393 10.90 30.71 -15.05
C LYS A 393 11.66 31.23 -16.27
N PRO A 394 11.73 32.55 -16.49
CA PRO A 394 12.52 33.12 -17.56
C PRO A 394 13.99 32.69 -17.44
N ASN A 395 14.59 32.30 -18.54
CA ASN A 395 16.02 32.03 -18.57
C ASN A 395 16.78 33.36 -18.67
N HIS A 396 17.56 33.69 -17.63
CA HIS A 396 18.36 34.92 -17.57
C HIS A 396 19.67 34.83 -18.35
N ASP A 397 20.12 33.63 -18.71
CA ASP A 397 21.38 33.37 -19.43
C ASP A 397 21.25 33.58 -20.96
N VAL A 398 20.04 33.84 -21.44
CA VAL A 398 19.83 34.14 -22.87
C VAL A 398 20.34 35.53 -23.19
N ASP A 399 21.18 35.62 -24.22
CA ASP A 399 21.79 36.86 -24.69
C ASP A 399 20.74 37.97 -24.96
N ALA A 400 21.07 39.21 -24.56
CA ALA A 400 20.15 40.33 -24.66
C ALA A 400 19.83 40.71 -26.13
N GLU A 401 20.81 40.57 -27.01
CA GLU A 401 20.63 40.85 -28.46
C GLU A 401 19.66 39.80 -29.07
N PHE A 402 19.84 38.52 -28.70
CA PHE A 402 18.92 37.48 -29.15
C PHE A 402 17.52 37.67 -28.64
N LYS A 403 17.34 38.05 -27.35
CA LYS A 403 16.03 38.40 -26.79
C LYS A 403 15.36 39.55 -27.56
N THR A 404 16.14 40.56 -27.94
CA THR A 404 15.65 41.71 -28.70
C THR A 404 15.20 41.29 -30.10
N LYS A 405 15.97 40.45 -30.80
CA LYS A 405 15.58 39.91 -32.12
C LYS A 405 14.26 39.14 -32.05
N ILE A 406 14.08 38.31 -31.05
CA ILE A 406 12.81 37.58 -30.86
C ILE A 406 11.66 38.54 -30.55
N LYS A 407 11.85 39.54 -29.65
CA LYS A 407 10.82 40.53 -29.35
C LYS A 407 10.40 41.31 -30.59
N THR A 408 11.33 41.65 -31.46
CA THR A 408 11.07 42.40 -32.73
C THR A 408 10.15 41.56 -33.66
N ILE A 409 10.31 40.25 -33.71
CA ILE A 409 9.45 39.35 -34.53
C ILE A 409 8.00 39.41 -34.04
N PHE A 410 7.78 39.49 -32.74
CA PHE A 410 6.44 39.50 -32.14
C PHE A 410 5.90 40.90 -31.82
N HIS A 411 6.65 41.96 -32.13
CA HIS A 411 6.34 43.33 -31.71
C HIS A 411 4.97 43.83 -32.15
N HIS A 412 4.50 43.39 -33.32
CA HIS A 412 3.21 43.78 -33.89
C HIS A 412 2.02 42.96 -33.40
N LEU A 413 2.25 41.90 -32.61
CA LEU A 413 1.18 41.08 -32.11
C LEU A 413 0.67 41.60 -30.78
N THR A 414 -0.65 41.64 -30.65
CA THR A 414 -1.28 41.79 -29.35
C THR A 414 -1.06 40.53 -28.51
N LYS A 415 -1.27 40.65 -27.21
CA LYS A 415 -1.16 39.48 -26.30
C LYS A 415 -2.11 38.37 -26.74
N ASP A 416 -3.32 38.66 -27.17
CA ASP A 416 -4.32 37.69 -27.57
C ASP A 416 -3.91 37.01 -28.86
N GLU A 417 -3.47 37.74 -29.89
CA GLU A 417 -2.93 37.18 -31.12
C GLU A 417 -1.71 36.25 -30.89
N LEU A 418 -0.85 36.63 -29.93
CA LEU A 418 0.29 35.77 -29.56
C LEU A 418 -0.19 34.48 -28.91
N ILE A 419 -1.18 34.52 -28.02
CA ILE A 419 -1.78 33.34 -27.40
C ILE A 419 -2.42 32.43 -28.47
N GLU A 420 -3.20 33.01 -29.38
CA GLU A 420 -3.84 32.25 -30.47
C GLU A 420 -2.81 31.55 -31.36
N LYS A 421 -1.72 32.22 -31.73
CA LYS A 421 -0.63 31.65 -32.52
C LYS A 421 0.11 30.54 -31.79
N LEU A 422 0.35 30.70 -30.48
CA LEU A 422 0.97 29.68 -29.63
C LEU A 422 0.06 28.45 -29.50
N LEU A 423 -1.24 28.64 -29.32
CA LEU A 423 -2.23 27.54 -29.30
C LEU A 423 -2.28 26.80 -30.63
N ALA A 424 -2.35 27.54 -31.77
CA ALA A 424 -2.36 26.93 -33.09
C ALA A 424 -1.08 26.11 -33.35
N ASN A 425 0.09 26.61 -32.97
CA ASN A 425 1.36 25.91 -33.12
C ASN A 425 1.39 24.62 -32.26
N GLN A 426 0.90 24.68 -31.01
CA GLN A 426 0.84 23.52 -30.12
C GLN A 426 -0.08 22.43 -30.69
N LEU A 427 -1.27 22.81 -31.17
CA LEU A 427 -2.24 21.87 -31.76
C LEU A 427 -1.71 21.22 -33.04
N LEU A 428 -0.95 21.95 -33.87
CA LEU A 428 -0.29 21.41 -35.05
C LEU A 428 0.82 20.40 -34.69
N GLN A 429 1.63 20.69 -33.68
CA GLN A 429 2.67 19.77 -33.19
C GLN A 429 2.05 18.48 -32.65
N THR A 430 1.01 18.56 -31.86
CA THR A 430 0.31 17.39 -31.32
C THR A 430 -0.24 16.48 -32.44
N LYS A 431 -0.81 17.07 -33.49
CA LYS A 431 -1.33 16.31 -34.67
C LYS A 431 -0.18 15.66 -35.45
N SER A 432 0.96 16.32 -35.61
CA SER A 432 2.11 15.78 -36.34
C SER A 432 2.75 14.59 -35.60
N ASP A 433 2.81 14.61 -34.27
CA ASP A 433 3.36 13.53 -33.47
C ASP A 433 2.44 12.30 -33.47
N LEU A 434 1.14 12.49 -33.44
CA LEU A 434 0.16 11.41 -33.57
C LEU A 434 0.20 10.75 -34.97
N SER A 435 0.52 11.51 -36.02
CA SER A 435 0.64 10.97 -37.37
C SER A 435 1.92 10.18 -37.58
N LYS A 436 3.04 10.59 -36.95
CA LYS A 436 4.32 9.87 -36.99
C LYS A 436 4.24 8.53 -36.24
N ASP A 437 3.55 8.48 -35.12
CA ASP A 437 3.38 7.24 -34.35
C ASP A 437 2.50 6.22 -35.09
N LYS A 438 1.49 6.67 -35.83
CA LYS A 438 0.67 5.81 -36.71
C LYS A 438 1.47 5.28 -37.91
N SER A 439 2.39 6.06 -38.49
CA SER A 439 3.21 5.63 -39.64
C SER A 439 4.27 4.59 -39.25
N VAL A 440 4.86 4.70 -38.07
CA VAL A 440 5.83 3.73 -37.55
C VAL A 440 5.20 2.38 -37.21
N LYS A 441 3.90 2.35 -36.82
CA LYS A 441 3.18 1.12 -36.52
C LYS A 441 2.70 0.38 -37.78
N ASN A 442 2.30 1.09 -38.81
CA ASN A 442 1.96 0.46 -40.08
C ASN A 442 3.18 -0.22 -40.76
N LEU A 443 4.39 0.17 -40.44
CA LEU A 443 5.64 -0.47 -40.89
C LEU A 443 5.98 -1.74 -40.08
N ARG A 444 5.61 -1.83 -38.79
CA ARG A 444 5.86 -3.00 -37.95
C ARG A 444 4.86 -4.14 -38.10
N HIS A 445 3.70 -3.89 -38.69
CA HIS A 445 2.71 -4.93 -39.07
C HIS A 445 2.90 -5.48 -40.51
N LYS A 446 3.91 -5.00 -41.25
CA LYS A 446 4.25 -5.48 -42.59
C LYS A 446 5.60 -6.20 -42.67
N LEU A 447 6.25 -6.43 -41.57
CA LEU A 447 7.43 -7.30 -41.39
C LEU A 447 7.11 -8.40 -40.38
#